data_22122cf45824f6c67c8c778a32034ad4
#
_entry.id   22122cf45824f6c67c8c778a32034ad4
#
_cell.length_a   1.000
_cell.length_b   1.000
_cell.length_c   1.000
_cell.angle_alpha   90.00
_cell.angle_beta   90.00
_cell.angle_gamma   90.00
#
_symmetry.space_group_name_H-M   'P 1'
#
loop_
_entity.id
_entity.type
_entity.pdbx_description
1 polymer ?
#
loop_
_entity_poly.entity_id
_entity_poly.type
_entity_poly.pdbx_seq_one_letter_code
_entity_poly.pdbx_strand_id
1 'polypeptide(L)'
;IIRLDGEMKHINAEDLRFLFTNWFNHEVYCGDKANAEIFTARDTYTETENTARKILDCVREDGYRFCDIGLLFPSQKDYTHVIEAVFDEYEIPYYTDTKIAISQYPIATQITSLFNIIENNWNYESMFEYLRAGFVYVKTHVNGKVRYAKLDPDSIDILENYVLKYGIQYKNNWCKSWLTKSYGVLDTAFDKEPSQLSALKTTDELREIIVTPISLYCDRVKNSKTVSDYCHALFAFLEDINLYQGLKSELLSLALNSATADAQRFGQIWNLILDVLDQVNNALG
;
A
#
# COMPACT_ATOMS: atom_id res chain seq x y z
N ILE A 1 -13.12 -28.10 -27.71
CA ILE A 1 -13.46 -28.52 -26.32
C ILE A 1 -12.64 -29.78 -26.09
N ILE A 2 -11.66 -29.70 -25.19
CA ILE A 2 -10.87 -30.87 -24.76
C ILE A 2 -11.64 -31.46 -23.57
N ARG A 3 -12.16 -32.68 -23.71
CA ARG A 3 -12.70 -33.45 -22.59
C ARG A 3 -11.56 -34.07 -21.82
N LEU A 4 -11.49 -33.85 -20.50
CA LEU A 4 -10.55 -34.48 -19.61
C LEU A 4 -11.16 -35.83 -19.12
N ASP A 5 -11.34 -36.78 -20.01
CA ASP A 5 -11.89 -38.09 -19.69
C ASP A 5 -10.78 -39.10 -19.29
N GLY A 6 -9.67 -38.59 -18.73
CA GLY A 6 -8.53 -39.43 -18.34
C GLY A 6 -8.71 -40.10 -16.98
N GLU A 7 -8.12 -41.27 -16.80
CA GLU A 7 -7.97 -41.92 -15.49
C GLU A 7 -7.39 -40.97 -14.46
N MET A 8 -8.01 -40.90 -13.27
CA MET A 8 -7.57 -40.08 -12.15
C MET A 8 -6.27 -40.62 -11.54
N LYS A 9 -5.18 -40.42 -12.26
CA LYS A 9 -3.84 -40.95 -11.88
C LYS A 9 -3.30 -40.38 -10.55
N HIS A 10 -3.89 -39.28 -10.08
CA HIS A 10 -3.42 -38.58 -8.88
C HIS A 10 -4.19 -38.93 -7.60
N ILE A 11 -5.34 -39.61 -7.72
CA ILE A 11 -6.16 -40.01 -6.56
C ILE A 11 -5.93 -41.48 -6.31
N ASN A 12 -5.13 -41.80 -5.30
CA ASN A 12 -4.84 -43.17 -4.94
C ASN A 12 -5.85 -43.82 -3.99
N ALA A 13 -6.57 -42.98 -3.21
CA ALA A 13 -7.56 -43.42 -2.25
C ALA A 13 -8.89 -43.80 -2.96
N GLU A 14 -9.41 -44.98 -2.64
CA GLU A 14 -10.60 -45.53 -3.29
C GLU A 14 -11.87 -44.74 -2.96
N ASP A 15 -12.02 -44.30 -1.72
CA ASP A 15 -13.11 -43.45 -1.25
C ASP A 15 -13.14 -42.08 -1.97
N LEU A 16 -11.99 -41.46 -2.18
CA LEU A 16 -11.91 -40.20 -2.91
C LEU A 16 -12.23 -40.37 -4.38
N ARG A 17 -11.83 -41.50 -5.01
CA ARG A 17 -12.26 -41.85 -6.37
C ARG A 17 -13.75 -42.08 -6.45
N PHE A 18 -14.32 -42.79 -5.48
CA PHE A 18 -15.78 -43.00 -5.38
C PHE A 18 -16.52 -41.66 -5.23
N LEU A 19 -16.06 -40.80 -4.31
CA LEU A 19 -16.64 -39.49 -4.11
C LEU A 19 -16.61 -38.64 -5.39
N PHE A 20 -15.49 -38.60 -6.10
CA PHE A 20 -15.37 -37.85 -7.32
C PHE A 20 -16.29 -38.39 -8.46
N THR A 21 -16.39 -39.71 -8.60
CA THR A 21 -17.17 -40.34 -9.63
C THR A 21 -18.68 -40.21 -9.37
N ASN A 22 -19.08 -40.25 -8.09
CA ASN A 22 -20.46 -40.30 -7.66
C ASN A 22 -20.96 -39.02 -7.00
N TRP A 23 -20.25 -37.88 -7.17
CA TRP A 23 -20.57 -36.60 -6.53
C TRP A 23 -22.03 -36.14 -6.74
N PHE A 24 -22.59 -36.43 -7.92
CA PHE A 24 -23.96 -36.12 -8.27
C PHE A 24 -24.91 -37.32 -8.19
N ASN A 25 -24.40 -38.51 -7.87
CA ASN A 25 -25.19 -39.73 -7.71
C ASN A 25 -25.38 -39.96 -6.20
N HIS A 26 -26.55 -40.24 -5.73
CA HIS A 26 -26.80 -40.48 -4.30
C HIS A 26 -26.40 -41.91 -3.87
N GLU A 27 -25.23 -42.37 -4.34
CA GLU A 27 -24.67 -43.64 -3.94
C GLU A 27 -23.87 -43.51 -2.64
N VAL A 28 -23.89 -44.53 -1.80
CA VAL A 28 -23.24 -44.58 -0.51
C VAL A 28 -21.94 -45.39 -0.63
N TYR A 29 -20.83 -44.82 -0.17
CA TYR A 29 -19.57 -45.54 -0.07
C TYR A 29 -19.63 -46.53 1.10
N CYS A 30 -19.31 -47.79 0.86
CA CYS A 30 -19.36 -48.87 1.84
C CYS A 30 -17.96 -49.43 2.22
N GLY A 31 -16.89 -48.68 1.97
CA GLY A 31 -15.53 -49.09 2.31
C GLY A 31 -15.16 -48.84 3.78
N ASP A 32 -14.09 -49.49 4.23
CA ASP A 32 -13.65 -49.48 5.65
C ASP A 32 -12.92 -48.20 6.06
N LYS A 33 -12.46 -47.36 5.13
CA LYS A 33 -11.70 -46.13 5.40
C LYS A 33 -12.33 -44.95 4.65
N ALA A 34 -12.47 -43.84 5.35
CA ALA A 34 -12.84 -42.57 4.77
C ALA A 34 -11.71 -41.56 4.98
N ASN A 35 -11.15 -41.03 3.87
CA ASN A 35 -10.17 -39.95 3.88
C ASN A 35 -10.82 -38.56 3.75
N ALA A 36 -12.15 -38.48 3.69
CA ALA A 36 -12.91 -37.24 3.67
C ALA A 36 -13.61 -37.07 5.04
N GLU A 37 -13.48 -35.89 5.60
CA GLU A 37 -14.11 -35.51 6.88
C GLU A 37 -14.96 -34.27 6.67
N ILE A 38 -16.10 -34.20 7.30
CA ILE A 38 -16.97 -33.02 7.33
C ILE A 38 -17.12 -32.59 8.77
N PHE A 39 -16.84 -31.33 9.03
CA PHE A 39 -17.09 -30.72 10.34
C PHE A 39 -17.94 -29.46 10.19
N THR A 40 -18.62 -29.08 11.26
CA THR A 40 -19.41 -27.85 11.32
C THR A 40 -18.82 -26.93 12.38
N ALA A 41 -18.81 -25.65 12.07
CA ALA A 41 -18.35 -24.62 12.98
C ALA A 41 -19.45 -23.58 13.23
N ARG A 42 -19.31 -22.79 14.29
CA ARG A 42 -20.29 -21.77 14.66
C ARG A 42 -20.19 -20.54 13.78
N ASP A 43 -18.98 -20.17 13.41
CA ASP A 43 -18.64 -18.98 12.63
C ASP A 43 -17.35 -19.20 11.83
N THR A 44 -17.02 -18.26 10.97
CA THR A 44 -15.84 -18.32 10.10
C THR A 44 -14.53 -18.37 10.88
N TYR A 45 -14.45 -17.72 12.05
CA TYR A 45 -13.25 -17.77 12.89
C TYR A 45 -13.03 -19.18 13.45
N THR A 46 -14.06 -19.75 14.08
CA THR A 46 -13.99 -21.12 14.61
C THR A 46 -13.74 -22.17 13.52
N GLU A 47 -14.32 -21.97 12.33
CA GLU A 47 -14.05 -22.82 11.16
C GLU A 47 -12.59 -22.78 10.75
N THR A 48 -12.03 -21.57 10.65
CA THR A 48 -10.61 -21.37 10.32
C THR A 48 -9.68 -21.92 11.41
N GLU A 49 -10.03 -21.72 12.67
CA GLU A 49 -9.26 -22.27 13.81
C GLU A 49 -9.23 -23.81 13.80
N ASN A 50 -10.37 -24.45 13.56
CA ASN A 50 -10.43 -25.90 13.43
C ASN A 50 -9.63 -26.38 12.21
N THR A 51 -9.68 -25.65 11.11
CA THR A 51 -8.88 -25.92 9.92
C THR A 51 -7.38 -25.80 10.21
N ALA A 52 -6.96 -24.76 10.92
CA ALA A 52 -5.56 -24.57 11.32
C ALA A 52 -5.06 -25.73 12.18
N ARG A 53 -5.84 -26.17 13.17
CA ARG A 53 -5.51 -27.35 13.99
C ARG A 53 -5.38 -28.62 13.15
N LYS A 54 -6.30 -28.83 12.20
CA LYS A 54 -6.26 -30.00 11.30
C LYS A 54 -5.03 -29.98 10.40
N ILE A 55 -4.64 -28.81 9.89
CA ILE A 55 -3.40 -28.63 9.12
C ILE A 55 -2.19 -29.03 9.96
N LEU A 56 -2.13 -28.55 11.22
CA LEU A 56 -1.03 -28.89 12.11
C LEU A 56 -0.98 -30.38 12.44
N ASP A 57 -2.13 -31.04 12.62
CA ASP A 57 -2.21 -32.50 12.84
C ASP A 57 -1.69 -33.24 11.62
N CYS A 58 -2.11 -32.88 10.40
CA CYS A 58 -1.60 -33.46 9.16
C CYS A 58 -0.07 -33.32 9.02
N VAL A 59 0.49 -32.18 9.42
CA VAL A 59 1.93 -31.95 9.34
C VAL A 59 2.69 -32.72 10.43
N ARG A 60 2.16 -32.75 11.65
CA ARG A 60 2.85 -33.36 12.81
C ARG A 60 2.70 -34.88 12.89
N GLU A 61 1.51 -35.39 12.54
CA GLU A 61 1.17 -36.80 12.71
C GLU A 61 1.25 -37.56 11.39
N ASP A 62 0.76 -36.98 10.29
CA ASP A 62 0.70 -37.67 9.00
C ASP A 62 1.93 -37.39 8.11
N GLY A 63 2.82 -36.47 8.50
CA GLY A 63 4.07 -36.19 7.83
C GLY A 63 3.93 -35.34 6.54
N TYR A 64 2.80 -34.65 6.34
CA TYR A 64 2.62 -33.70 5.24
C TYR A 64 3.48 -32.45 5.45
N ARG A 65 3.87 -31.81 4.33
CA ARG A 65 4.49 -30.48 4.37
C ARG A 65 3.41 -29.43 4.16
N PHE A 66 3.57 -28.24 4.72
CA PHE A 66 2.64 -27.13 4.49
C PHE A 66 2.39 -26.84 3.00
N CYS A 67 3.42 -26.99 2.15
CA CYS A 67 3.28 -26.80 0.71
C CYS A 67 2.48 -27.91 -0.02
N ASP A 68 2.19 -29.02 0.64
CA ASP A 68 1.38 -30.11 0.09
C ASP A 68 -0.12 -29.94 0.41
N ILE A 69 -0.47 -28.92 1.22
CA ILE A 69 -1.83 -28.66 1.69
C ILE A 69 -2.40 -27.45 0.97
N GLY A 70 -3.55 -27.60 0.34
CA GLY A 70 -4.29 -26.53 -0.30
C GLY A 70 -5.59 -26.21 0.43
N LEU A 71 -5.85 -24.92 0.71
CA LEU A 71 -7.09 -24.44 1.30
C LEU A 71 -7.93 -23.73 0.24
N LEU A 72 -9.18 -24.17 0.06
CA LEU A 72 -10.16 -23.55 -0.81
C LEU A 72 -11.32 -23.00 0.01
N PHE A 73 -11.72 -21.76 -0.26
CA PHE A 73 -12.82 -21.10 0.44
C PHE A 73 -13.71 -20.33 -0.54
N PRO A 74 -15.02 -20.18 -0.25
CA PRO A 74 -15.99 -19.68 -1.22
C PRO A 74 -15.91 -18.18 -1.46
N SER A 75 -15.46 -17.40 -0.48
CA SER A 75 -15.41 -15.94 -0.54
C SER A 75 -14.08 -15.42 -0.01
N GLN A 76 -13.28 -14.86 -0.92
CA GLN A 76 -12.01 -14.24 -0.55
C GLN A 76 -12.20 -13.05 0.42
N LYS A 77 -13.24 -12.26 0.19
CA LYS A 77 -13.54 -11.07 0.99
C LYS A 77 -13.83 -11.40 2.46
N ASP A 78 -14.53 -12.51 2.70
CA ASP A 78 -15.01 -12.85 4.04
C ASP A 78 -14.01 -13.69 4.84
N TYR A 79 -13.15 -14.45 4.16
CA TYR A 79 -12.24 -15.41 4.79
C TYR A 79 -10.79 -14.93 4.90
N THR A 80 -10.28 -14.14 3.94
CA THR A 80 -8.84 -13.85 3.87
C THR A 80 -8.30 -13.26 5.17
N HIS A 81 -8.94 -12.24 5.71
CA HIS A 81 -8.48 -11.56 6.92
C HIS A 81 -8.55 -12.47 8.17
N VAL A 82 -9.51 -13.39 8.22
CA VAL A 82 -9.63 -14.37 9.31
C VAL A 82 -8.54 -15.43 9.19
N ILE A 83 -8.30 -15.93 7.97
CA ILE A 83 -7.24 -16.90 7.69
C ILE A 83 -5.87 -16.32 8.03
N GLU A 84 -5.58 -15.10 7.59
CA GLU A 84 -4.31 -14.40 7.90
C GLU A 84 -4.11 -14.28 9.41
N ALA A 85 -5.12 -13.80 10.16
CA ALA A 85 -5.03 -13.64 11.61
C ALA A 85 -4.82 -14.97 12.35
N VAL A 86 -5.60 -16.01 12.00
CA VAL A 86 -5.51 -17.32 12.65
C VAL A 86 -4.23 -18.04 12.28
N PHE A 87 -3.80 -18.01 11.01
CA PHE A 87 -2.58 -18.69 10.58
C PHE A 87 -1.33 -18.04 11.16
N ASP A 88 -1.32 -16.71 11.32
CA ASP A 88 -0.25 -15.99 12.01
C ASP A 88 -0.20 -16.39 13.50
N GLU A 89 -1.36 -16.51 14.18
CA GLU A 89 -1.45 -16.96 15.59
C GLU A 89 -0.94 -18.41 15.78
N TYR A 90 -1.24 -19.28 14.82
CA TYR A 90 -0.81 -20.68 14.84
C TYR A 90 0.55 -20.93 14.21
N GLU A 91 1.25 -19.88 13.78
CA GLU A 91 2.56 -19.92 13.11
C GLU A 91 2.56 -20.84 11.86
N ILE A 92 1.44 -20.88 11.12
CA ILE A 92 1.29 -21.65 9.89
C ILE A 92 1.78 -20.81 8.72
N PRO A 93 2.82 -21.21 7.99
CA PRO A 93 3.25 -20.51 6.78
C PRO A 93 2.21 -20.72 5.67
N TYR A 94 1.73 -19.61 5.08
CA TYR A 94 0.73 -19.64 4.02
C TYR A 94 1.10 -18.74 2.85
N TYR A 95 0.53 -19.03 1.72
CA TYR A 95 0.51 -18.16 0.54
C TYR A 95 -0.94 -17.92 0.12
N THR A 96 -1.31 -16.68 -0.08
CA THR A 96 -2.63 -16.29 -0.60
C THR A 96 -2.47 -15.45 -1.85
N ASP A 97 -3.23 -15.77 -2.91
CA ASP A 97 -3.29 -14.98 -4.14
C ASP A 97 -4.35 -13.87 -4.00
N THR A 98 -4.15 -13.00 -3.00
CA THR A 98 -5.07 -11.90 -2.75
C THR A 98 -4.72 -10.73 -3.66
N LYS A 99 -5.64 -10.38 -4.55
CA LYS A 99 -5.55 -9.15 -5.34
C LYS A 99 -5.97 -7.96 -4.49
N ILE A 100 -5.01 -7.19 -4.01
CA ILE A 100 -5.28 -5.95 -3.29
C ILE A 100 -5.56 -4.85 -4.33
N ALA A 101 -6.70 -4.16 -4.19
CA ALA A 101 -7.00 -3.04 -5.06
C ALA A 101 -5.96 -1.93 -4.89
N ILE A 102 -5.50 -1.35 -5.99
CA ILE A 102 -4.51 -0.25 -5.99
C ILE A 102 -4.96 0.91 -5.09
N SER A 103 -6.27 1.19 -5.05
CA SER A 103 -6.87 2.25 -4.23
C SER A 103 -6.65 2.07 -2.72
N GLN A 104 -6.30 0.87 -2.27
CA GLN A 104 -6.01 0.58 -0.86
C GLN A 104 -4.55 0.86 -0.48
N TYR A 105 -3.69 1.11 -1.48
CA TYR A 105 -2.31 1.48 -1.19
C TYR A 105 -2.20 2.98 -0.87
N PRO A 106 -1.44 3.36 0.16
CA PRO A 106 -1.28 4.76 0.53
C PRO A 106 -0.71 5.65 -0.60
N ILE A 107 0.02 5.08 -1.54
CA ILE A 107 0.51 5.79 -2.73
C ILE A 107 -0.64 6.26 -3.65
N ALA A 108 -1.72 5.49 -3.74
CA ALA A 108 -2.91 5.92 -4.48
C ALA A 108 -3.57 7.11 -3.78
N THR A 109 -3.63 7.11 -2.44
CA THR A 109 -4.08 8.26 -1.66
C THR A 109 -3.23 9.49 -1.93
N GLN A 110 -1.91 9.35 -2.02
CA GLN A 110 -1.01 10.47 -2.34
C GLN A 110 -1.28 11.07 -3.72
N ILE A 111 -1.49 10.22 -4.74
CA ILE A 111 -1.78 10.69 -6.10
C ILE A 111 -3.18 11.35 -6.15
N THR A 112 -4.18 10.75 -5.53
CA THR A 112 -5.53 11.32 -5.51
C THR A 112 -5.60 12.62 -4.71
N SER A 113 -4.91 12.72 -3.58
CA SER A 113 -4.83 13.94 -2.80
C SER A 113 -4.06 15.05 -3.52
N LEU A 114 -3.07 14.73 -4.37
CA LEU A 114 -2.46 15.72 -5.27
C LEU A 114 -3.48 16.34 -6.22
N PHE A 115 -4.39 15.54 -6.80
CA PHE A 115 -5.46 16.06 -7.64
C PHE A 115 -6.44 16.90 -6.82
N ASN A 116 -6.81 16.44 -5.62
CA ASN A 116 -7.65 17.18 -4.69
C ASN A 116 -7.04 18.53 -4.27
N ILE A 117 -5.72 18.63 -4.11
CA ILE A 117 -5.01 19.90 -3.84
C ILE A 117 -5.28 20.91 -4.94
N ILE A 118 -5.27 20.50 -6.20
CA ILE A 118 -5.49 21.39 -7.33
C ILE A 118 -6.97 21.78 -7.41
N GLU A 119 -7.87 20.82 -7.32
CA GLU A 119 -9.31 21.01 -7.41
C GLU A 119 -9.84 21.88 -6.28
N ASN A 120 -9.41 21.64 -5.04
CA ASN A 120 -9.83 22.35 -3.84
C ASN A 120 -8.95 23.58 -3.53
N ASN A 121 -8.15 24.05 -4.49
CA ASN A 121 -7.31 25.23 -4.36
C ASN A 121 -6.43 25.23 -3.11
N TRP A 122 -5.74 24.10 -2.85
CA TRP A 122 -4.75 23.95 -1.76
C TRP A 122 -5.36 24.17 -0.37
N ASN A 123 -6.54 23.60 -0.15
CA ASN A 123 -7.17 23.62 1.16
C ASN A 123 -6.38 22.76 2.18
N TYR A 124 -6.66 22.97 3.46
CA TYR A 124 -5.97 22.29 4.55
C TYR A 124 -6.12 20.76 4.44
N GLU A 125 -7.33 20.26 4.22
CA GLU A 125 -7.64 18.84 4.20
C GLU A 125 -6.83 18.10 3.13
N SER A 126 -6.85 18.59 1.88
CA SER A 126 -6.14 17.96 0.77
C SER A 126 -4.62 17.99 0.95
N MET A 127 -4.07 19.09 1.50
CA MET A 127 -2.64 19.22 1.75
C MET A 127 -2.16 18.23 2.81
N PHE A 128 -2.90 18.07 3.90
CA PHE A 128 -2.49 17.15 4.96
C PHE A 128 -2.84 15.70 4.67
N GLU A 129 -3.88 15.41 3.90
CA GLU A 129 -4.09 14.07 3.33
C GLU A 129 -2.90 13.63 2.46
N TYR A 130 -2.41 14.53 1.59
CA TYR A 130 -1.23 14.31 0.77
C TYR A 130 0.01 14.04 1.61
N LEU A 131 0.28 14.84 2.64
CA LEU A 131 1.46 14.69 3.49
C LEU A 131 1.42 13.43 4.35
N ARG A 132 0.25 13.08 4.89
CA ARG A 132 0.05 11.90 5.74
C ARG A 132 0.08 10.59 4.96
N ALA A 133 -0.09 10.61 3.63
CA ALA A 133 0.15 9.44 2.79
C ALA A 133 1.62 8.96 2.84
N GLY A 134 2.56 9.86 3.16
CA GLY A 134 3.93 9.51 3.57
C GLY A 134 4.88 9.14 2.44
N PHE A 135 4.66 9.60 1.20
CA PHE A 135 5.55 9.34 0.07
C PHE A 135 6.29 10.60 -0.44
N VAL A 136 6.53 11.54 0.45
CA VAL A 136 7.43 12.67 0.20
C VAL A 136 8.81 12.32 0.75
N TYR A 137 9.80 12.22 -0.14
CA TYR A 137 11.17 11.85 0.22
C TYR A 137 12.11 13.03 0.13
N VAL A 138 12.88 13.21 1.19
CA VAL A 138 13.89 14.25 1.30
C VAL A 138 15.27 13.65 1.09
N LYS A 139 16.08 14.32 0.29
CA LYS A 139 17.45 13.95 0.05
C LYS A 139 18.32 14.36 1.24
N THR A 140 18.92 13.39 1.90
CA THR A 140 19.80 13.57 3.06
C THR A 140 21.20 13.07 2.75
N HIS A 141 22.20 13.62 3.45
CA HIS A 141 23.59 13.18 3.34
C HIS A 141 24.01 12.53 4.65
N VAL A 142 24.23 11.21 4.63
CA VAL A 142 24.68 10.45 5.80
C VAL A 142 26.02 9.80 5.45
N ASN A 143 27.05 10.15 6.20
CA ASN A 143 28.44 9.64 6.00
C ASN A 143 28.94 9.82 4.55
N GLY A 144 28.67 10.98 3.94
CA GLY A 144 29.09 11.31 2.57
C GLY A 144 28.28 10.57 1.45
N LYS A 145 27.29 9.75 1.81
CA LYS A 145 26.40 9.08 0.88
C LYS A 145 25.04 9.76 0.85
N VAL A 146 24.48 9.90 -0.35
CA VAL A 146 23.12 10.38 -0.53
C VAL A 146 22.14 9.28 -0.10
N ARG A 147 21.21 9.63 0.76
CA ARG A 147 20.07 8.80 1.15
C ARG A 147 18.79 9.57 0.93
N TYR A 148 17.72 8.83 0.71
CA TYR A 148 16.37 9.37 0.60
C TYR A 148 15.57 8.84 1.79
N ALA A 149 15.09 9.75 2.62
CA ALA A 149 14.29 9.43 3.80
C ALA A 149 12.91 10.04 3.64
N LYS A 150 11.89 9.37 4.16
CA LYS A 150 10.56 9.96 4.28
C LYS A 150 10.61 11.23 5.10
N LEU A 151 9.72 12.15 4.76
CA LEU A 151 9.49 13.30 5.62
C LEU A 151 9.02 12.79 6.98
N ASP A 152 9.69 13.27 8.02
CA ASP A 152 9.43 12.85 9.39
C ASP A 152 8.03 13.28 9.85
N PRO A 153 7.24 12.38 10.46
CA PRO A 153 5.91 12.71 10.99
C PRO A 153 5.89 13.90 11.95
N ASP A 154 6.88 14.02 12.83
CA ASP A 154 6.99 15.15 13.76
C ASP A 154 7.15 16.48 13.01
N SER A 155 7.85 16.47 11.88
CA SER A 155 8.00 17.63 11.00
C SER A 155 6.67 18.00 10.34
N ILE A 156 5.85 17.02 9.98
CA ILE A 156 4.51 17.25 9.44
C ILE A 156 3.60 17.88 10.52
N ASP A 157 3.66 17.38 11.74
CA ASP A 157 2.88 17.91 12.87
C ASP A 157 3.28 19.36 13.22
N ILE A 158 4.57 19.69 13.19
CA ILE A 158 5.05 21.07 13.37
C ILE A 158 4.50 21.98 12.27
N LEU A 159 4.54 21.53 11.02
CA LEU A 159 3.99 22.27 9.89
C LEU A 159 2.48 22.46 10.03
N GLU A 160 1.76 21.42 10.43
CA GLU A 160 0.31 21.45 10.63
C GLU A 160 -0.09 22.45 11.72
N ASN A 161 0.58 22.39 12.87
CA ASN A 161 0.34 23.34 13.96
C ASN A 161 0.59 24.79 13.51
N TYR A 162 1.59 25.02 12.67
CA TYR A 162 1.85 26.34 12.11
C TYR A 162 0.73 26.78 11.17
N VAL A 163 0.32 25.91 10.25
CA VAL A 163 -0.76 26.17 9.28
C VAL A 163 -2.07 26.47 9.99
N LEU A 164 -2.44 25.70 11.02
CA LEU A 164 -3.64 25.91 11.83
C LEU A 164 -3.56 27.22 12.63
N LYS A 165 -2.42 27.48 13.27
CA LYS A 165 -2.21 28.71 14.07
C LYS A 165 -2.41 29.97 13.25
N TYR A 166 -1.95 29.97 11.99
CA TYR A 166 -1.97 31.17 11.14
C TYR A 166 -3.06 31.13 10.07
N GLY A 167 -3.92 30.10 10.05
CA GLY A 167 -5.02 29.97 9.11
C GLY A 167 -4.56 29.94 7.65
N ILE A 168 -3.46 29.23 7.36
CA ILE A 168 -2.88 29.20 6.02
C ILE A 168 -3.75 28.31 5.13
N GLN A 169 -4.36 28.93 4.14
CA GLN A 169 -5.17 28.27 3.11
C GLN A 169 -4.88 28.88 1.75
N TYR A 170 -5.21 28.15 0.70
CA TYR A 170 -5.09 28.56 -0.69
C TYR A 170 -3.66 28.69 -1.22
N LYS A 171 -3.51 28.41 -2.52
CA LYS A 171 -2.23 28.40 -3.24
C LYS A 171 -1.36 29.64 -2.94
N ASN A 172 -1.96 30.82 -2.94
CA ASN A 172 -1.20 32.06 -2.77
C ASN A 172 -0.51 32.18 -1.40
N ASN A 173 -1.04 31.55 -0.37
CA ASN A 173 -0.46 31.57 0.98
C ASN A 173 0.59 30.47 1.15
N TRP A 174 0.38 29.32 0.52
CA TRP A 174 1.35 28.23 0.50
C TRP A 174 2.61 28.56 -0.30
N CYS A 175 2.47 29.22 -1.45
CA CYS A 175 3.58 29.53 -2.34
C CYS A 175 4.43 30.75 -1.92
N LYS A 176 3.99 31.53 -0.93
CA LYS A 176 4.79 32.64 -0.40
C LYS A 176 5.68 32.17 0.74
N SER A 177 6.90 32.74 0.84
CA SER A 177 7.74 32.51 2.01
C SER A 177 7.07 33.04 3.27
N TRP A 178 7.07 32.22 4.30
CA TRP A 178 6.52 32.59 5.62
C TRP A 178 7.50 33.41 6.46
N LEU A 179 8.75 33.53 6.01
CA LEU A 179 9.76 34.39 6.64
C LEU A 179 9.49 35.88 6.42
N THR A 180 8.85 36.22 5.29
CA THR A 180 8.63 37.63 4.87
C THR A 180 7.27 38.20 5.28
N LYS A 181 6.32 37.34 5.74
CA LYS A 181 4.99 37.75 6.20
C LYS A 181 4.72 37.22 7.59
N SER A 182 4.52 38.10 8.53
CA SER A 182 3.81 37.79 9.76
C SER A 182 2.35 37.50 9.41
N TYR A 183 1.94 36.24 9.52
CA TYR A 183 0.53 35.87 9.51
C TYR A 183 -0.04 36.14 10.90
N GLY A 184 -0.39 37.39 11.17
CA GLY A 184 -0.97 37.84 12.44
C GLY A 184 -0.63 39.30 12.72
N VAL A 185 -1.58 40.05 13.16
CA VAL A 185 -1.56 41.53 13.29
C VAL A 185 -0.53 42.05 14.29
N LEU A 186 0.19 41.18 15.03
CA LEU A 186 1.09 41.56 16.14
C LEU A 186 2.47 40.91 16.13
N ASP A 187 2.80 40.05 15.17
CA ASP A 187 4.12 39.36 15.14
C ASP A 187 5.00 39.91 14.03
N THR A 188 5.74 40.95 14.27
CA THR A 188 6.82 41.38 13.38
C THR A 188 8.01 40.46 13.54
N ALA A 189 8.65 40.06 12.43
CA ALA A 189 9.84 39.17 12.45
C ALA A 189 11.01 39.74 13.29
N PHE A 190 10.93 41.00 13.65
CA PHE A 190 11.97 41.70 14.46
C PHE A 190 11.87 41.47 15.98
N ASP A 191 10.71 40.98 16.46
CA ASP A 191 10.47 40.78 17.90
C ASP A 191 10.55 39.29 18.33
N LYS A 192 11.00 38.39 17.44
CA LYS A 192 11.08 36.96 17.74
C LYS A 192 12.44 36.63 18.37
N GLU A 193 12.39 35.80 19.42
CA GLU A 193 13.59 35.22 19.99
C GLU A 193 14.39 34.37 18.97
N PRO A 194 15.70 34.27 19.04
CA PRO A 194 16.52 33.49 18.10
C PRO A 194 16.07 32.05 17.91
N SER A 195 15.53 31.43 18.96
CA SER A 195 14.93 30.06 18.94
C SER A 195 13.67 29.98 18.08
N GLN A 196 12.81 31.00 18.16
CA GLN A 196 11.59 31.07 17.37
C GLN A 196 11.89 31.35 15.89
N LEU A 197 12.91 32.15 15.63
CA LEU A 197 13.35 32.44 14.26
C LEU A 197 13.96 31.20 13.59
N SER A 198 14.72 30.39 14.33
CA SER A 198 15.25 29.12 13.81
C SER A 198 14.14 28.12 13.50
N ALA A 199 13.15 27.97 14.39
CA ALA A 199 12.00 27.11 14.17
C ALA A 199 11.17 27.54 12.94
N LEU A 200 10.98 28.86 12.77
CA LEU A 200 10.27 29.41 11.60
C LEU A 200 11.04 29.14 10.30
N LYS A 201 12.37 29.26 10.30
CA LYS A 201 13.19 28.91 9.13
C LYS A 201 13.04 27.45 8.74
N THR A 202 13.12 26.54 9.71
CA THR A 202 12.93 25.10 9.47
C THR A 202 11.52 24.82 8.90
N THR A 203 10.48 25.48 9.44
CA THR A 203 9.12 25.31 8.94
C THR A 203 8.95 25.85 7.51
N ASP A 204 9.58 26.98 7.17
CA ASP A 204 9.56 27.54 5.82
C ASP A 204 10.35 26.67 4.81
N GLU A 205 11.46 26.09 5.22
CA GLU A 205 12.22 25.11 4.42
C GLU A 205 11.39 23.85 4.15
N LEU A 206 10.68 23.32 5.15
CA LEU A 206 9.75 22.21 4.97
C LEU A 206 8.63 22.55 4.00
N ARG A 207 8.04 23.74 4.16
CA ARG A 207 7.03 24.26 3.21
C ARG A 207 7.58 24.25 1.78
N GLU A 208 8.78 24.75 1.58
CA GLU A 208 9.40 24.85 0.25
C GLU A 208 9.62 23.46 -0.39
N ILE A 209 10.11 22.50 0.39
CA ILE A 209 10.28 21.10 -0.06
C ILE A 209 8.95 20.50 -0.54
N ILE A 210 7.83 20.81 0.13
CA ILE A 210 6.50 20.29 -0.18
C ILE A 210 5.87 21.04 -1.35
N VAL A 211 5.91 22.36 -1.31
CA VAL A 211 5.17 23.24 -2.24
C VAL A 211 5.80 23.27 -3.62
N THR A 212 7.13 23.19 -3.71
CA THR A 212 7.84 23.32 -5.00
C THR A 212 7.44 22.23 -6.00
N PRO A 213 7.47 20.92 -5.68
CA PRO A 213 7.04 19.87 -6.59
C PRO A 213 5.58 20.03 -7.03
N ILE A 214 4.67 20.37 -6.08
CA ILE A 214 3.25 20.54 -6.37
C ILE A 214 3.03 21.74 -7.30
N SER A 215 3.75 22.86 -7.10
CA SER A 215 3.66 24.03 -7.96
C SER A 215 4.17 23.75 -9.37
N LEU A 216 5.30 23.04 -9.49
CA LEU A 216 5.84 22.61 -10.78
C LEU A 216 4.86 21.71 -11.52
N TYR A 217 4.22 20.78 -10.80
CA TYR A 217 3.18 19.91 -11.36
C TYR A 217 1.99 20.75 -11.89
N CYS A 218 1.48 21.71 -11.09
CA CYS A 218 0.42 22.61 -11.51
C CYS A 218 0.77 23.38 -12.80
N ASP A 219 2.02 23.81 -12.93
CA ASP A 219 2.44 24.58 -14.12
C ASP A 219 2.60 23.67 -15.34
N ARG A 220 3.06 22.43 -15.17
CA ARG A 220 3.08 21.41 -16.23
C ARG A 220 1.66 21.10 -16.71
N VAL A 221 0.74 20.85 -15.79
CA VAL A 221 -0.67 20.54 -16.09
C VAL A 221 -1.35 21.68 -16.85
N LYS A 222 -1.11 22.96 -16.50
CA LYS A 222 -1.65 24.11 -17.23
C LYS A 222 -1.19 24.17 -18.68
N ASN A 223 0.01 23.67 -18.97
CA ASN A 223 0.58 23.66 -20.31
C ASN A 223 0.25 22.38 -21.09
N SER A 224 -0.33 21.37 -20.44
CA SER A 224 -0.72 20.10 -21.03
C SER A 224 -1.95 20.26 -21.92
N LYS A 225 -1.94 19.62 -23.09
CA LYS A 225 -3.04 19.65 -24.06
C LYS A 225 -3.58 18.27 -24.37
N THR A 226 -2.77 17.24 -24.21
CA THR A 226 -3.09 15.84 -24.47
C THR A 226 -3.05 15.02 -23.20
N VAL A 227 -3.68 13.86 -23.21
CA VAL A 227 -3.61 12.91 -22.09
C VAL A 227 -2.15 12.47 -21.87
N SER A 228 -1.39 12.32 -22.93
CA SER A 228 0.04 12.02 -22.86
C SER A 228 0.81 13.08 -22.08
N ASP A 229 0.52 14.38 -22.30
CA ASP A 229 1.16 15.47 -21.55
C ASP A 229 0.84 15.38 -20.05
N TYR A 230 -0.40 15.04 -19.68
CA TYR A 230 -0.80 14.85 -18.27
C TYR A 230 -0.08 13.66 -17.64
N CYS A 231 0.06 12.53 -18.34
CA CYS A 231 0.82 11.38 -17.87
C CYS A 231 2.29 11.73 -17.63
N HIS A 232 2.91 12.45 -18.57
CA HIS A 232 4.29 12.92 -18.41
C HIS A 232 4.44 13.93 -17.26
N ALA A 233 3.47 14.83 -17.09
CA ALA A 233 3.49 15.78 -15.97
C ALA A 233 3.43 15.06 -14.62
N LEU A 234 2.56 14.02 -14.49
CA LEU A 234 2.46 13.21 -13.29
C LEU A 234 3.74 12.39 -13.05
N PHE A 235 4.29 11.76 -14.08
CA PHE A 235 5.55 11.03 -13.95
C PHE A 235 6.68 11.95 -13.47
N ALA A 236 6.84 13.13 -14.08
CA ALA A 236 7.83 14.11 -13.66
C ALA A 236 7.61 14.60 -12.22
N PHE A 237 6.37 14.70 -11.77
CA PHE A 237 6.07 14.99 -10.36
C PHE A 237 6.54 13.88 -9.41
N LEU A 238 6.34 12.61 -9.77
CA LEU A 238 6.79 11.47 -8.98
C LEU A 238 8.33 11.43 -8.87
N GLU A 239 9.03 11.89 -9.91
CA GLU A 239 10.48 12.09 -9.88
C GLU A 239 10.88 13.27 -8.96
N ASP A 240 10.18 14.39 -9.04
CA ASP A 240 10.45 15.60 -8.22
C ASP A 240 10.33 15.32 -6.72
N ILE A 241 9.39 14.47 -6.31
CA ILE A 241 9.24 14.02 -4.91
C ILE A 241 10.19 12.87 -4.54
N ASN A 242 11.10 12.48 -5.44
CA ASN A 242 12.07 11.39 -5.26
C ASN A 242 11.43 10.03 -4.96
N LEU A 243 10.21 9.75 -5.44
CA LEU A 243 9.45 8.56 -5.10
C LEU A 243 10.22 7.27 -5.40
N TYR A 244 10.76 7.11 -6.61
CA TYR A 244 11.51 5.92 -7.00
C TYR A 244 12.73 5.67 -6.10
N GLN A 245 13.50 6.71 -5.83
CA GLN A 245 14.70 6.60 -5.00
C GLN A 245 14.36 6.33 -3.54
N GLY A 246 13.28 6.91 -3.05
CA GLY A 246 12.74 6.67 -1.72
C GLY A 246 12.29 5.22 -1.54
N LEU A 247 11.43 4.74 -2.43
CA LEU A 247 10.97 3.35 -2.44
C LEU A 247 12.14 2.36 -2.51
N LYS A 248 13.13 2.63 -3.37
CA LYS A 248 14.35 1.81 -3.45
C LYS A 248 15.15 1.80 -2.14
N SER A 249 15.23 2.94 -1.44
CA SER A 249 15.91 3.03 -0.14
C SER A 249 15.18 2.22 0.93
N GLU A 250 13.85 2.24 0.92
CA GLU A 250 13.02 1.43 1.83
C GLU A 250 13.16 -0.07 1.53
N LEU A 251 13.10 -0.46 0.25
CA LEU A 251 13.35 -1.84 -0.19
C LEU A 251 14.66 -2.40 0.36
N LEU A 252 15.73 -1.63 0.24
CA LEU A 252 17.04 -2.03 0.75
C LEU A 252 17.04 -2.18 2.28
N SER A 253 16.33 -1.33 3.01
CA SER A 253 16.22 -1.41 4.47
C SER A 253 15.40 -2.62 4.92
N LEU A 254 14.28 -2.92 4.24
CA LEU A 254 13.43 -4.08 4.51
C LEU A 254 14.13 -5.40 4.18
N ALA A 255 14.86 -5.45 3.06
CA ALA A 255 15.63 -6.64 2.67
C ALA A 255 16.74 -6.97 3.69
N LEU A 256 17.36 -5.95 4.30
CA LEU A 256 18.34 -6.13 5.37
C LEU A 256 17.71 -6.64 6.68
N ASN A 257 16.43 -6.36 6.91
CA ASN A 257 15.67 -6.77 8.09
C ASN A 257 14.86 -8.06 7.89
N SER A 258 15.14 -8.83 6.83
CA SER A 258 14.46 -10.10 6.49
C SER A 258 12.97 -9.99 6.15
N ALA A 259 12.44 -8.79 5.92
CA ALA A 259 11.06 -8.55 5.49
C ALA A 259 10.90 -8.70 3.96
N THR A 260 11.08 -9.91 3.46
CA THR A 260 11.11 -10.19 2.01
C THR A 260 9.77 -9.97 1.30
N ALA A 261 8.66 -10.25 1.98
CA ALA A 261 7.32 -10.08 1.40
C ALA A 261 6.97 -8.60 1.18
N ASP A 262 7.27 -7.73 2.15
CA ASP A 262 7.05 -6.30 2.02
C ASP A 262 7.97 -5.68 0.96
N ALA A 263 9.20 -6.15 0.87
CA ALA A 263 10.13 -5.74 -0.17
C ALA A 263 9.59 -6.06 -1.58
N GLN A 264 9.02 -7.23 -1.79
CA GLN A 264 8.39 -7.60 -3.07
C GLN A 264 7.17 -6.73 -3.38
N ARG A 265 6.30 -6.46 -2.40
CA ARG A 265 5.13 -5.58 -2.54
C ARG A 265 5.54 -4.17 -2.98
N PHE A 266 6.56 -3.59 -2.35
CA PHE A 266 7.06 -2.25 -2.71
C PHE A 266 7.65 -2.20 -4.13
N GLY A 267 8.39 -3.24 -4.55
CA GLY A 267 8.91 -3.33 -5.93
C GLY A 267 7.80 -3.37 -6.99
N GLN A 268 6.69 -4.02 -6.67
CA GLN A 268 5.52 -4.10 -7.54
C GLN A 268 4.77 -2.77 -7.68
N ILE A 269 4.73 -1.93 -6.61
CA ILE A 269 4.01 -0.65 -6.62
C ILE A 269 4.52 0.28 -7.71
N TRP A 270 5.83 0.42 -7.86
CA TRP A 270 6.40 1.30 -8.90
C TRP A 270 6.04 0.84 -10.30
N ASN A 271 6.20 -0.45 -10.59
CA ASN A 271 5.84 -1.00 -11.89
C ASN A 271 4.34 -0.84 -12.18
N LEU A 272 3.50 -1.03 -11.17
CA LEU A 272 2.06 -0.87 -11.28
C LEU A 272 1.64 0.57 -11.60
N ILE A 273 2.31 1.58 -11.02
CA ILE A 273 2.08 2.99 -11.36
C ILE A 273 2.43 3.24 -12.83
N LEU A 274 3.58 2.73 -13.29
CA LEU A 274 3.99 2.87 -14.69
C LEU A 274 3.00 2.19 -15.64
N ASP A 275 2.60 0.96 -15.33
CA ASP A 275 1.62 0.21 -16.12
C ASP A 275 0.28 0.96 -16.26
N VAL A 276 -0.19 1.59 -15.17
CA VAL A 276 -1.42 2.40 -15.21
C VAL A 276 -1.24 3.64 -16.09
N LEU A 277 -0.11 4.35 -15.96
CA LEU A 277 0.18 5.51 -16.82
C LEU A 277 0.28 5.12 -18.31
N ASP A 278 0.92 4.00 -18.62
CA ASP A 278 1.02 3.48 -19.97
C ASP A 278 -0.35 3.05 -20.51
N GLN A 279 -1.19 2.39 -19.69
CA GLN A 279 -2.55 2.03 -20.10
C GLN A 279 -3.40 3.26 -20.38
N VAL A 280 -3.35 4.29 -19.55
CA VAL A 280 -4.08 5.55 -19.76
C VAL A 280 -3.58 6.24 -21.02
N ASN A 281 -2.28 6.31 -21.21
CA ASN A 281 -1.66 6.93 -22.40
C ASN A 281 -2.05 6.17 -23.68
N ASN A 282 -2.05 4.83 -23.67
CA ASN A 282 -2.41 4.01 -24.83
C ASN A 282 -3.91 4.03 -25.16
N ALA A 283 -4.76 4.21 -24.15
CA ALA A 283 -6.22 4.21 -24.32
C ALA A 283 -6.77 5.56 -24.78
N LEU A 284 -6.16 6.66 -24.34
CA LEU A 284 -6.68 8.02 -24.48
C LEU A 284 -5.67 9.02 -25.08
N GLY A 285 -4.42 8.62 -25.26
CA GLY A 285 -3.31 9.44 -25.77
C GLY A 285 -3.27 9.60 -27.29
#